data_6253252cb11daa9916d3cd99674def7f
#
_entry.id   6253252cb11daa9916d3cd99674def7f
#
_cell.length_a   1.000
_cell.length_b   1.000
_cell.length_c   1.000
_cell.angle_alpha   90.00
_cell.angle_beta   90.00
_cell.angle_gamma   90.00
#
_symmetry.space_group_name_H-M   'P 1'
#
loop_
_entity.id
_entity.type
_entity.pdbx_description
1 polymer ?
#
loop_
_entity_poly.entity_id
_entity_poly.type
_entity_poly.pdbx_seq_one_letter_code
_entity_poly.pdbx_strand_id
1 'polypeptide(L)'
;MKISIVINVLASYGIVRRQLLHFSKMGLPGGIEIIIVDDGSNPPITASTKLPNLTIIYTNDKRPWTQGLARNAGARIANGEYLMMTDIDHIFSKESIMATYNYTGDKMVFPRYYGALNENGDLITDLEGLLPYGLDVGRLKGRRKWSAGFHGNTFAIKKSIFHELGGYEERRCIGMMHQGKRRGEDIYFAVAYNRAFCQGKYKSVDAGPKMYMFPIGRFHVMGDTNPGGLFHGLSYELKPQPMME
;
A
#
# COMPACT_ATOMS: atom_id res chain seq x y z
N MET A 1 13.57 15.90 2.05
CA MET A 1 12.30 15.28 2.48
C MET A 1 12.55 14.34 3.65
N LYS A 2 11.60 14.25 4.58
CA LYS A 2 11.71 13.33 5.73
C LYS A 2 11.07 11.97 5.42
N ILE A 3 9.91 11.99 4.74
CA ILE A 3 9.14 10.80 4.39
C ILE A 3 8.72 10.83 2.92
N SER A 4 8.81 9.66 2.27
CA SER A 4 8.13 9.38 1.01
C SER A 4 7.10 8.27 1.22
N ILE A 5 5.83 8.58 1.04
CA ILE A 5 4.74 7.59 1.06
C ILE A 5 4.63 7.02 -0.35
N VAL A 6 4.93 5.73 -0.51
CA VAL A 6 4.94 5.04 -1.81
C VAL A 6 3.74 4.10 -1.90
N ILE A 7 2.86 4.36 -2.86
CA ILE A 7 1.61 3.64 -3.07
C ILE A 7 1.60 3.09 -4.49
N ASN A 8 1.63 1.78 -4.65
CA ASN A 8 1.43 1.18 -5.97
C ASN A 8 -0.06 0.98 -6.25
N VAL A 9 -0.47 1.24 -7.47
CA VAL A 9 -1.88 1.26 -7.89
C VAL A 9 -2.05 0.54 -9.22
N LEU A 10 -3.14 -0.21 -9.34
CA LEU A 10 -3.64 -0.70 -10.61
C LEU A 10 -5.15 -0.48 -10.64
N ALA A 11 -5.62 0.37 -11.57
CA ALA A 11 -7.02 0.65 -11.89
C ALA A 11 -7.97 0.89 -10.67
N SER A 12 -7.44 1.33 -9.54
CA SER A 12 -8.19 1.55 -8.28
C SER A 12 -8.62 3.00 -8.13
N TYR A 13 -9.27 3.57 -9.15
CA TYR A 13 -9.58 5.00 -9.29
C TYR A 13 -10.37 5.58 -8.11
N GLY A 14 -11.41 4.87 -7.66
CA GLY A 14 -12.25 5.32 -6.56
C GLY A 14 -11.48 5.42 -5.24
N ILE A 15 -10.61 4.46 -4.96
CA ILE A 15 -9.78 4.47 -3.73
C ILE A 15 -8.70 5.55 -3.83
N VAL A 16 -8.02 5.69 -4.98
CA VAL A 16 -7.02 6.76 -5.18
C VAL A 16 -7.62 8.12 -4.91
N ARG A 17 -8.80 8.41 -5.49
CA ARG A 17 -9.49 9.68 -5.26
C ARG A 17 -9.75 9.94 -3.77
N ARG A 18 -10.24 8.95 -3.05
CA ARG A 18 -10.50 9.05 -1.60
C ARG A 18 -9.22 9.20 -0.78
N GLN A 19 -8.17 8.47 -1.13
CA GLN A 19 -6.85 8.59 -0.48
C GLN A 19 -6.27 10.00 -0.67
N LEU A 20 -6.32 10.57 -1.88
CA LEU A 20 -5.82 11.91 -2.14
C LEU A 20 -6.61 12.98 -1.36
N LEU A 21 -7.95 12.84 -1.30
CA LEU A 21 -8.78 13.71 -0.48
C LEU A 21 -8.44 13.58 1.02
N HIS A 22 -8.21 12.36 1.49
CA HIS A 22 -7.81 12.09 2.87
C HIS A 22 -6.49 12.79 3.22
N PHE A 23 -5.46 12.62 2.40
CA PHE A 23 -4.18 13.30 2.59
C PHE A 23 -4.31 14.84 2.57
N SER A 24 -5.16 15.40 1.68
CA SER A 24 -5.35 16.85 1.58
C SER A 24 -5.96 17.47 2.85
N LYS A 25 -6.77 16.69 3.57
CA LYS A 25 -7.42 17.15 4.82
C LYS A 25 -6.53 17.01 6.06
N MET A 26 -5.46 16.24 6.01
CA MET A 26 -4.66 15.93 7.20
C MET A 26 -3.86 17.12 7.73
N GLY A 27 -3.60 18.16 6.92
CA GLY A 27 -2.70 19.24 7.30
C GLY A 27 -1.31 18.69 7.68
N LEU A 28 -0.71 17.90 6.79
CA LEU A 28 0.61 17.30 7.01
C LEU A 28 1.70 18.37 6.97
N PRO A 29 2.76 18.26 7.80
CA PRO A 29 3.88 19.18 7.76
C PRO A 29 4.66 19.08 6.44
N GLY A 30 5.43 20.09 6.14
CA GLY A 30 6.42 20.04 5.06
C GLY A 30 7.42 18.89 5.25
N GLY A 31 8.03 18.44 4.17
CA GLY A 31 8.98 17.32 4.22
C GLY A 31 8.34 15.93 4.03
N ILE A 32 7.06 15.86 3.68
CA ILE A 32 6.37 14.62 3.31
C ILE A 32 6.01 14.71 1.84
N GLU A 33 6.36 13.69 1.07
CA GLU A 33 5.93 13.52 -0.32
C GLU A 33 5.08 12.25 -0.48
N ILE A 34 4.19 12.26 -1.46
CA ILE A 34 3.34 11.14 -1.82
C ILE A 34 3.71 10.74 -3.24
N ILE A 35 4.04 9.48 -3.44
CA ILE A 35 4.40 8.91 -4.73
C ILE A 35 3.39 7.81 -5.05
N ILE A 36 2.55 8.07 -6.05
CA ILE A 36 1.67 7.05 -6.61
C ILE A 36 2.38 6.43 -7.80
N VAL A 37 2.48 5.11 -7.81
CA VAL A 37 3.04 4.35 -8.92
C VAL A 37 1.90 3.62 -9.62
N ASP A 38 1.51 4.12 -10.76
CA ASP A 38 0.51 3.49 -11.62
C ASP A 38 1.15 2.32 -12.37
N ASP A 39 0.75 1.13 -11.99
CA ASP A 39 1.30 -0.12 -12.51
C ASP A 39 0.52 -0.65 -13.74
N GLY A 40 0.23 0.26 -14.68
CA GLY A 40 -0.36 -0.07 -15.96
C GLY A 40 -1.89 0.02 -16.01
N SER A 41 -2.50 0.95 -15.29
CA SER A 41 -3.94 1.23 -15.36
C SER A 41 -4.37 1.69 -16.76
N ASN A 42 -5.59 1.37 -17.14
CA ASN A 42 -6.21 1.84 -18.38
C ASN A 42 -7.67 2.27 -18.11
N PRO A 43 -7.97 3.59 -18.19
CA PRO A 43 -7.05 4.70 -18.45
C PRO A 43 -6.02 4.91 -17.33
N PRO A 44 -4.93 5.67 -17.58
CA PRO A 44 -3.94 5.97 -16.53
C PRO A 44 -4.54 6.73 -15.36
N ILE A 45 -3.99 6.50 -14.17
CA ILE A 45 -4.39 7.21 -12.95
C ILE A 45 -4.02 8.70 -13.08
N THR A 46 -4.95 9.57 -12.71
CA THR A 46 -4.73 11.01 -12.66
C THR A 46 -5.07 11.57 -11.29
N ALA A 47 -4.43 12.69 -10.93
CA ALA A 47 -4.72 13.37 -9.69
C ALA A 47 -6.02 14.17 -9.81
N SER A 48 -7.01 13.81 -8.99
CA SER A 48 -8.26 14.58 -8.84
C SER A 48 -8.18 15.71 -7.80
N THR A 49 -7.10 15.72 -7.01
CA THR A 49 -6.88 16.67 -5.91
C THR A 49 -5.47 17.20 -5.99
N LYS A 50 -5.32 18.52 -5.90
CA LYS A 50 -4.01 19.18 -5.83
C LYS A 50 -3.37 18.93 -4.46
N LEU A 51 -2.26 18.23 -4.45
CA LEU A 51 -1.40 18.05 -3.29
C LEU A 51 0.00 18.57 -3.66
N PRO A 52 0.61 19.46 -2.83
CA PRO A 52 1.86 20.15 -3.20
C PRO A 52 3.02 19.19 -3.53
N ASN A 53 3.04 18.05 -2.87
CA ASN A 53 4.16 17.08 -2.94
C ASN A 53 3.68 15.72 -3.49
N LEU A 54 2.72 15.72 -4.42
CA LEU A 54 2.26 14.52 -5.10
C LEU A 54 3.01 14.33 -6.41
N THR A 55 3.56 13.15 -6.58
CA THR A 55 4.12 12.67 -7.86
C THR A 55 3.38 11.42 -8.29
N ILE A 56 2.97 11.35 -9.55
CA ILE A 56 2.43 10.12 -10.16
C ILE A 56 3.43 9.67 -11.22
N ILE A 57 3.88 8.44 -11.13
CA ILE A 57 4.71 7.81 -12.16
C ILE A 57 4.00 6.61 -12.74
N TYR A 58 4.30 6.29 -14.00
CA TYR A 58 3.66 5.23 -14.77
C TYR A 58 4.70 4.19 -15.15
N THR A 59 4.51 2.93 -14.75
CA THR A 59 5.41 1.85 -15.15
C THR A 59 5.18 1.47 -16.62
N ASN A 60 3.94 1.63 -17.10
CA ASN A 60 3.50 1.11 -18.39
C ASN A 60 3.75 -0.38 -18.59
N ASP A 61 4.00 -1.10 -17.50
CA ASP A 61 4.27 -2.53 -17.53
C ASP A 61 2.97 -3.32 -17.75
N LYS A 62 2.93 -4.09 -18.82
CA LYS A 62 1.76 -4.91 -19.17
C LYS A 62 1.85 -6.33 -18.61
N ARG A 63 2.98 -6.69 -18.03
CA ARG A 63 3.15 -8.02 -17.43
C ARG A 63 2.28 -8.17 -16.18
N PRO A 64 1.75 -9.35 -15.93
CA PRO A 64 0.97 -9.60 -14.71
C PRO A 64 1.87 -9.57 -13.48
N TRP A 65 1.29 -9.18 -12.35
CA TRP A 65 1.91 -9.27 -11.02
C TRP A 65 3.21 -8.48 -10.84
N THR A 66 3.23 -7.23 -11.28
CA THR A 66 4.41 -6.36 -11.24
C THR A 66 4.44 -5.39 -10.06
N GLN A 67 3.58 -5.58 -9.07
CA GLN A 67 3.45 -4.67 -7.92
C GLN A 67 4.76 -4.43 -7.15
N GLY A 68 5.64 -5.42 -7.02
CA GLY A 68 6.94 -5.25 -6.39
C GLY A 68 7.88 -4.37 -7.22
N LEU A 69 7.83 -4.49 -8.56
CA LEU A 69 8.56 -3.60 -9.47
C LEU A 69 8.06 -2.16 -9.37
N ALA A 70 6.75 -1.97 -9.31
CA ALA A 70 6.14 -0.66 -9.11
C ALA A 70 6.62 -0.02 -7.80
N ARG A 71 6.63 -0.78 -6.69
CA ARG A 71 7.16 -0.29 -5.41
C ARG A 71 8.64 0.07 -5.50
N ASN A 72 9.47 -0.75 -6.16
CA ASN A 72 10.88 -0.44 -6.39
C ASN A 72 11.04 0.85 -7.22
N ALA A 73 10.20 1.06 -8.24
CA ALA A 73 10.23 2.27 -9.04
C ALA A 73 9.91 3.52 -8.19
N GLY A 74 8.89 3.46 -7.34
CA GLY A 74 8.58 4.52 -6.40
C GLY A 74 9.71 4.79 -5.40
N ALA A 75 10.31 3.73 -4.83
CA ALA A 75 11.42 3.85 -3.90
C ALA A 75 12.68 4.49 -4.53
N ARG A 76 12.93 4.24 -5.83
CA ARG A 76 14.06 4.83 -6.55
C ARG A 76 13.97 6.36 -6.68
N ILE A 77 12.79 6.90 -6.92
CA ILE A 77 12.59 8.35 -7.08
C ILE A 77 12.32 9.08 -5.76
N ALA A 78 12.04 8.34 -4.70
CA ALA A 78 11.76 8.88 -3.39
C ALA A 78 12.91 9.73 -2.85
N ASN A 79 12.59 10.91 -2.27
CA ASN A 79 13.57 11.82 -1.68
C ASN A 79 13.59 11.77 -0.14
N GLY A 80 12.62 11.06 0.47
CA GLY A 80 12.52 10.93 1.92
C GLY A 80 13.64 10.10 2.53
N GLU A 81 14.00 10.42 3.76
CA GLU A 81 14.88 9.60 4.59
C GLU A 81 14.23 8.24 4.89
N TYR A 82 12.91 8.26 5.08
CA TYR A 82 12.08 7.09 5.28
C TYR A 82 11.14 6.85 4.11
N LEU A 83 11.00 5.57 3.75
CA LEU A 83 9.95 5.09 2.85
C LEU A 83 8.80 4.54 3.71
N MET A 84 7.59 5.07 3.53
CA MET A 84 6.35 4.43 3.98
C MET A 84 5.75 3.68 2.81
N MET A 85 5.99 2.37 2.78
CA MET A 85 5.45 1.49 1.73
C MET A 85 4.05 1.04 2.11
N THR A 86 3.13 1.00 1.13
CA THR A 86 1.75 0.57 1.40
C THR A 86 1.05 0.04 0.16
N ASP A 87 -0.01 -0.72 0.39
CA ASP A 87 -1.00 -1.09 -0.62
C ASP A 87 -2.07 0.00 -0.73
N ILE A 88 -2.73 0.10 -1.89
CA ILE A 88 -3.72 1.16 -2.13
C ILE A 88 -4.96 1.06 -1.21
N ASP A 89 -5.30 -0.14 -0.77
CA ASP A 89 -6.42 -0.40 0.15
C ASP A 89 -6.07 -0.17 1.63
N HIS A 90 -4.84 0.24 1.92
CA HIS A 90 -4.40 0.61 3.26
C HIS A 90 -4.43 2.13 3.45
N ILE A 91 -4.88 2.57 4.62
CA ILE A 91 -5.11 3.97 4.95
C ILE A 91 -4.22 4.34 6.13
N PHE A 92 -3.26 5.23 5.91
CA PHE A 92 -2.50 5.81 7.02
C PHE A 92 -3.32 6.84 7.77
N SER A 93 -3.30 6.76 9.10
CA SER A 93 -3.80 7.84 9.94
C SER A 93 -2.77 8.96 10.05
N LYS A 94 -3.21 10.16 10.45
CA LYS A 94 -2.27 11.27 10.73
C LYS A 94 -1.24 10.85 11.79
N GLU A 95 -1.67 10.10 12.80
CA GLU A 95 -0.80 9.61 13.88
C GLU A 95 0.29 8.68 13.35
N SER A 96 -0.04 7.77 12.41
CA SER A 96 0.96 6.86 11.84
C SER A 96 1.99 7.60 10.98
N ILE A 97 1.57 8.61 10.23
CA ILE A 97 2.47 9.46 9.45
C ILE A 97 3.36 10.29 10.38
N MET A 98 2.78 10.93 11.41
CA MET A 98 3.54 11.75 12.35
C MET A 98 4.50 10.94 13.21
N ALA A 99 4.12 9.70 13.59
CA ALA A 99 5.03 8.79 14.28
C ALA A 99 6.24 8.46 13.39
N THR A 100 6.03 8.21 12.10
CA THR A 100 7.13 7.99 11.16
C THR A 100 7.97 9.27 10.95
N TYR A 101 7.32 10.44 10.92
CA TYR A 101 8.02 11.73 10.76
C TYR A 101 9.03 11.97 11.88
N ASN A 102 8.70 11.58 13.11
CA ASN A 102 9.55 11.72 14.29
C ASN A 102 10.42 10.48 14.57
N TYR A 103 10.34 9.46 13.72
CA TYR A 103 11.02 8.20 13.93
C TYR A 103 12.51 8.29 13.63
N THR A 104 13.31 7.57 14.43
CA THR A 104 14.77 7.50 14.29
C THR A 104 15.30 6.06 14.20
N GLY A 105 14.43 5.07 14.41
CA GLY A 105 14.78 3.65 14.31
C GLY A 105 14.95 3.17 12.86
N ASP A 106 15.08 1.88 12.65
CA ASP A 106 15.39 1.32 11.34
C ASP A 106 14.13 0.96 10.54
N LYS A 107 13.16 0.30 11.21
CA LYS A 107 11.91 -0.13 10.59
C LYS A 107 10.75 -0.03 11.58
N MET A 108 9.61 0.46 11.11
CA MET A 108 8.35 0.50 11.84
C MET A 108 7.29 -0.28 11.08
N VAL A 109 6.53 -1.11 11.79
CA VAL A 109 5.39 -1.87 11.25
C VAL A 109 4.10 -1.39 11.90
N PHE A 110 3.00 -1.42 11.15
CA PHE A 110 1.74 -0.83 11.60
C PHE A 110 0.69 -1.91 11.84
N PRO A 111 0.07 -1.96 13.05
CA PRO A 111 -1.09 -2.81 13.29
C PRO A 111 -2.29 -2.30 12.48
N ARG A 112 -2.88 -3.18 11.67
CA ARG A 112 -4.01 -2.84 10.80
C ARG A 112 -5.34 -3.10 11.48
N TYR A 113 -6.26 -2.17 11.27
CA TYR A 113 -7.67 -2.28 11.68
C TYR A 113 -8.55 -2.07 10.45
N TYR A 114 -9.78 -2.56 10.49
CA TYR A 114 -10.72 -2.25 9.43
C TYR A 114 -11.13 -0.78 9.50
N GLY A 115 -11.15 -0.14 8.34
CA GLY A 115 -11.58 1.22 8.14
C GLY A 115 -11.85 1.45 6.65
N ALA A 116 -12.57 2.49 6.32
CA ALA A 116 -12.82 2.89 4.95
C ALA A 116 -12.73 4.41 4.82
N LEU A 117 -12.52 4.89 3.61
CA LEU A 117 -12.68 6.31 3.29
C LEU A 117 -14.00 6.49 2.54
N ASN A 118 -14.83 7.42 3.00
CA ASN A 118 -16.02 7.83 2.25
C ASN A 118 -15.62 8.61 0.98
N GLU A 119 -16.60 9.04 0.22
CA GLU A 119 -16.35 9.78 -1.03
C GLU A 119 -15.67 11.12 -0.83
N ASN A 120 -15.75 11.67 0.36
CA ASN A 120 -15.09 12.92 0.76
C ASN A 120 -13.71 12.70 1.34
N GLY A 121 -13.23 11.47 1.46
CA GLY A 121 -11.94 11.12 2.06
C GLY A 121 -11.95 11.09 3.60
N ASP A 122 -13.11 11.10 4.23
CA ASP A 122 -13.21 10.99 5.69
C ASP A 122 -13.12 9.54 6.14
N LEU A 123 -12.37 9.30 7.21
CA LEU A 123 -12.14 7.97 7.73
C LEU A 123 -13.36 7.47 8.52
N ILE A 124 -13.85 6.30 8.14
CA ILE A 124 -14.93 5.56 8.80
C ILE A 124 -14.31 4.36 9.52
N THR A 125 -14.64 4.18 10.81
CA THR A 125 -14.10 3.11 11.64
C THR A 125 -15.16 2.39 12.48
N ASP A 126 -16.41 2.82 12.40
CA ASP A 126 -17.53 2.20 13.10
C ASP A 126 -18.16 1.06 12.29
N LEU A 127 -18.86 0.17 12.98
CA LEU A 127 -19.42 -1.04 12.38
C LEU A 127 -20.41 -0.74 11.26
N GLU A 128 -21.37 0.13 11.53
CA GLU A 128 -22.47 0.43 10.61
C GLU A 128 -21.92 1.08 9.33
N GLY A 129 -21.00 2.04 9.51
CA GLY A 129 -20.34 2.72 8.40
C GLY A 129 -19.47 1.81 7.54
N LEU A 130 -18.97 0.69 8.07
CA LEU A 130 -18.12 -0.24 7.33
C LEU A 130 -18.90 -1.35 6.59
N LEU A 131 -20.17 -1.59 6.93
CA LEU A 131 -21.00 -2.60 6.25
C LEU A 131 -21.12 -2.37 4.73
N PRO A 132 -21.33 -1.14 4.24
CA PRO A 132 -21.38 -0.86 2.80
C PRO A 132 -20.07 -1.15 2.07
N TYR A 133 -18.95 -1.23 2.79
CA TYR A 133 -17.62 -1.52 2.25
C TYR A 133 -17.26 -3.01 2.33
N GLY A 134 -18.25 -3.88 2.54
CA GLY A 134 -18.07 -5.33 2.52
C GLY A 134 -17.48 -5.92 3.80
N LEU A 135 -17.66 -5.25 4.94
CA LEU A 135 -17.27 -5.80 6.23
C LEU A 135 -18.07 -7.06 6.54
N ASP A 136 -17.38 -8.19 6.64
CA ASP A 136 -17.95 -9.47 7.04
C ASP A 136 -17.94 -9.59 8.57
N VAL A 137 -19.07 -9.30 9.19
CA VAL A 137 -19.23 -9.37 10.66
C VAL A 137 -19.01 -10.80 11.17
N GLY A 138 -19.30 -11.82 10.35
CA GLY A 138 -19.08 -13.22 10.71
C GLY A 138 -17.60 -13.54 10.93
N ARG A 139 -16.71 -12.90 10.18
CA ARG A 139 -15.26 -13.03 10.31
C ARG A 139 -14.69 -12.30 11.53
N LEU A 140 -15.47 -11.42 12.15
CA LEU A 140 -15.03 -10.68 13.34
C LEU A 140 -15.22 -11.50 14.62
N LYS A 141 -16.06 -12.55 14.60
CA LYS A 141 -16.27 -13.43 15.74
C LYS A 141 -14.95 -14.10 16.16
N GLY A 142 -14.48 -13.77 17.37
CA GLY A 142 -13.25 -14.31 17.94
C GLY A 142 -11.98 -13.52 17.67
N ARG A 143 -12.00 -12.45 16.88
CA ARG A 143 -10.85 -11.57 16.70
C ARG A 143 -10.87 -10.39 17.67
N ARG A 144 -9.77 -10.20 18.42
CA ARG A 144 -9.66 -9.02 19.30
C ARG A 144 -9.73 -7.74 18.44
N LYS A 145 -10.79 -6.95 18.65
CA LYS A 145 -10.92 -5.55 18.19
C LYS A 145 -10.54 -5.33 16.70
N TRP A 146 -11.17 -6.06 15.74
CA TRP A 146 -11.10 -5.67 14.33
C TRP A 146 -9.68 -5.58 13.74
N SER A 147 -8.70 -6.16 14.40
CA SER A 147 -7.32 -6.16 13.95
C SER A 147 -7.12 -7.19 12.83
N ALA A 148 -6.54 -6.74 11.73
CA ALA A 148 -6.10 -7.60 10.63
C ALA A 148 -4.62 -8.02 10.77
N GLY A 149 -3.96 -7.66 11.88
CA GLY A 149 -2.53 -7.93 12.10
C GLY A 149 -1.60 -7.03 11.30
N PHE A 150 -0.32 -7.37 11.25
CA PHE A 150 0.68 -6.68 10.42
C PHE A 150 0.64 -7.19 8.98
N HIS A 151 1.15 -6.38 8.04
CA HIS A 151 1.22 -6.74 6.63
C HIS A 151 2.64 -6.59 6.08
N GLY A 152 3.07 -7.53 5.25
CA GLY A 152 4.41 -7.56 4.68
C GLY A 152 4.76 -6.35 3.82
N ASN A 153 3.76 -5.78 3.14
CA ASN A 153 3.94 -4.64 2.23
C ASN A 153 3.65 -3.27 2.86
N THR A 154 3.30 -3.21 4.16
CA THR A 154 2.97 -1.93 4.81
C THR A 154 3.85 -1.70 6.02
N PHE A 155 4.82 -0.83 5.84
CA PHE A 155 5.84 -0.50 6.84
C PHE A 155 6.49 0.84 6.51
N ALA A 156 7.14 1.45 7.50
CA ALA A 156 8.11 2.50 7.30
C ALA A 156 9.52 1.93 7.50
N ILE A 157 10.48 2.35 6.68
CA ILE A 157 11.86 1.88 6.75
C ILE A 157 12.81 2.99 6.29
N LYS A 158 14.01 3.07 6.84
CA LYS A 158 15.06 3.93 6.28
C LYS A 158 15.28 3.58 4.81
N LYS A 159 15.26 4.59 3.94
CA LYS A 159 15.47 4.39 2.50
C LYS A 159 16.81 3.71 2.22
N SER A 160 17.86 4.05 2.97
CA SER A 160 19.17 3.40 2.84
C SER A 160 19.09 1.89 3.08
N ILE A 161 18.37 1.44 4.10
CA ILE A 161 18.20 0.03 4.42
C ILE A 161 17.42 -0.70 3.32
N PHE A 162 16.35 -0.07 2.81
CA PHE A 162 15.57 -0.65 1.71
C PHE A 162 16.43 -0.92 0.49
N HIS A 163 17.26 0.05 0.10
CA HIS A 163 18.15 -0.10 -1.05
C HIS A 163 19.32 -1.06 -0.79
N GLU A 164 19.86 -1.06 0.42
CA GLU A 164 20.93 -1.98 0.82
C GLU A 164 20.48 -3.45 0.76
N LEU A 165 19.20 -3.71 1.07
CA LEU A 165 18.58 -5.03 0.93
C LEU A 165 18.20 -5.37 -0.52
N GLY A 166 18.37 -4.45 -1.46
CA GLY A 166 18.01 -4.62 -2.86
C GLY A 166 16.53 -4.40 -3.19
N GLY A 167 15.73 -3.91 -2.21
CA GLY A 167 14.29 -3.75 -2.38
C GLY A 167 13.57 -5.09 -2.56
N TYR A 168 12.49 -5.08 -3.34
CA TYR A 168 11.80 -6.31 -3.74
C TYR A 168 12.59 -7.02 -4.85
N GLU A 169 12.77 -8.32 -4.72
CA GLU A 169 13.51 -9.11 -5.70
C GLU A 169 12.77 -9.15 -7.05
N GLU A 170 13.31 -8.44 -8.05
CA GLU A 170 12.62 -8.20 -9.32
C GLU A 170 12.25 -9.47 -10.08
N ARG A 171 13.10 -10.50 -10.05
CA ARG A 171 12.81 -11.79 -10.68
C ARG A 171 11.57 -12.49 -10.11
N ARG A 172 11.23 -12.19 -8.85
CA ARG A 172 10.05 -12.75 -8.19
C ARG A 172 8.82 -11.87 -8.30
N CYS A 173 9.00 -10.65 -8.80
CA CYS A 173 7.92 -9.69 -9.01
C CYS A 173 7.24 -9.84 -10.38
N ILE A 174 7.69 -10.74 -11.23
CA ILE A 174 7.18 -10.89 -12.60
C ILE A 174 6.54 -12.26 -12.76
N GLY A 175 5.38 -12.27 -13.37
CA GLY A 175 4.74 -13.47 -13.88
C GLY A 175 3.58 -13.99 -13.06
N MET A 176 2.90 -14.96 -13.63
CA MET A 176 1.67 -15.54 -13.14
C MET A 176 1.82 -16.26 -11.81
N MET A 177 0.71 -16.42 -11.11
CA MET A 177 0.54 -17.43 -10.09
C MET A 177 0.81 -18.80 -10.69
N HIS A 178 2.00 -19.31 -10.53
CA HIS A 178 2.29 -20.70 -10.93
C HIS A 178 1.52 -21.61 -9.96
N GLN A 179 0.59 -22.39 -10.48
CA GLN A 179 -0.21 -23.37 -9.71
C GLN A 179 -0.99 -22.77 -8.52
N GLY A 180 -1.55 -21.54 -8.64
CA GLY A 180 -2.31 -20.90 -7.58
C GLY A 180 -1.48 -20.37 -6.41
N LYS A 181 -0.15 -20.44 -6.46
CA LYS A 181 0.73 -19.91 -5.42
C LYS A 181 1.21 -18.50 -5.77
N ARG A 182 1.00 -17.56 -4.88
CA ARG A 182 1.57 -16.21 -4.97
C ARG A 182 3.09 -16.29 -4.90
N ARG A 183 3.77 -15.36 -5.58
CA ARG A 183 5.23 -15.35 -5.57
C ARG A 183 5.85 -14.85 -4.27
N GLY A 184 5.09 -14.10 -3.44
CA GLY A 184 5.52 -13.72 -2.09
C GLY A 184 6.73 -12.79 -2.07
N GLU A 185 6.80 -11.82 -3.00
CA GLU A 185 7.87 -10.81 -3.04
C GLU A 185 8.02 -10.06 -1.72
N ASP A 186 6.89 -9.82 -1.03
CA ASP A 186 6.81 -9.23 0.28
C ASP A 186 7.43 -10.12 1.37
N ILE A 187 7.19 -11.42 1.28
CA ILE A 187 7.76 -12.42 2.20
C ILE A 187 9.28 -12.45 2.06
N TYR A 188 9.80 -12.43 0.83
CA TYR A 188 11.25 -12.46 0.60
C TYR A 188 11.93 -11.21 1.13
N PHE A 189 11.33 -10.03 0.92
CA PHE A 189 11.85 -8.80 1.50
C PHE A 189 11.84 -8.86 3.04
N ALA A 190 10.73 -9.33 3.63
CA ALA A 190 10.62 -9.49 5.08
C ALA A 190 11.66 -10.48 5.62
N VAL A 191 11.89 -11.61 4.93
CA VAL A 191 12.91 -12.60 5.32
C VAL A 191 14.32 -12.01 5.21
N ALA A 192 14.63 -11.27 4.15
CA ALA A 192 15.93 -10.60 4.00
C ALA A 192 16.19 -9.61 5.15
N TYR A 193 15.20 -8.78 5.48
CA TYR A 193 15.30 -7.86 6.61
C TYR A 193 15.50 -8.61 7.93
N ASN A 194 14.66 -9.61 8.22
CA ASN A 194 14.71 -10.37 9.47
C ASN A 194 16.05 -11.10 9.64
N ARG A 195 16.60 -11.65 8.56
CA ARG A 195 17.93 -12.28 8.59
C ARG A 195 19.01 -11.28 8.99
N ALA A 196 19.03 -10.11 8.36
CA ALA A 196 19.99 -9.05 8.66
C ALA A 196 19.81 -8.51 10.09
N PHE A 197 18.56 -8.38 10.56
CA PHE A 197 18.24 -8.01 11.93
C PHE A 197 18.76 -9.04 12.94
N CYS A 198 18.53 -10.34 12.74
CA CYS A 198 19.05 -11.41 13.60
C CYS A 198 20.58 -11.49 13.62
N GLN A 199 21.23 -11.01 12.56
CA GLN A 199 22.70 -10.88 12.49
C GLN A 199 23.22 -9.61 13.18
N GLY A 200 22.35 -8.80 13.80
CA GLY A 200 22.73 -7.56 14.48
C GLY A 200 23.04 -6.39 13.54
N LYS A 201 22.75 -6.52 12.25
CA LYS A 201 23.01 -5.46 11.26
C LYS A 201 22.07 -4.26 11.44
N TYR A 202 20.82 -4.51 11.84
CA TYR A 202 19.82 -3.50 12.14
C TYR A 202 19.37 -3.60 13.58
N LYS A 203 18.96 -2.47 14.17
CA LYS A 203 18.77 -2.34 15.62
C LYS A 203 17.32 -2.42 16.06
N SER A 204 16.38 -2.06 15.20
CA SER A 204 14.97 -1.97 15.61
C SER A 204 13.97 -2.44 14.56
N VAL A 205 12.92 -3.08 15.07
CA VAL A 205 11.62 -3.25 14.42
C VAL A 205 10.57 -2.81 15.43
N ASP A 206 10.02 -1.61 15.23
CA ASP A 206 9.11 -1.01 16.19
C ASP A 206 7.66 -1.12 15.72
N ALA A 207 6.73 -1.25 16.67
CA ALA A 207 5.31 -1.17 16.37
C ALA A 207 4.88 0.30 16.37
N GLY A 208 4.37 0.74 15.22
CA GLY A 208 3.80 2.08 15.06
C GLY A 208 2.33 2.16 15.50
N PRO A 209 1.74 3.35 15.41
CA PRO A 209 0.31 3.54 15.64
C PRO A 209 -0.57 2.75 14.67
N LYS A 210 -1.86 2.72 14.95
CA LYS A 210 -2.86 2.08 14.11
C LYS A 210 -2.89 2.70 12.71
N MET A 211 -3.01 1.83 11.72
CA MET A 211 -3.45 2.17 10.39
C MET A 211 -4.74 1.42 10.07
N TYR A 212 -5.37 1.76 8.98
CA TYR A 212 -6.62 1.15 8.59
C TYR A 212 -6.51 0.48 7.23
N MET A 213 -7.42 -0.44 6.95
CA MET A 213 -7.56 -1.06 5.63
C MET A 213 -9.02 -1.21 5.29
N PHE A 214 -9.36 -1.04 4.03
CA PHE A 214 -10.71 -1.33 3.56
C PHE A 214 -11.06 -2.79 3.85
N PRO A 215 -12.27 -3.07 4.35
CA PRO A 215 -12.72 -4.44 4.65
C PRO A 215 -13.05 -5.26 3.41
N ILE A 216 -12.52 -4.90 2.28
CA ILE A 216 -12.76 -5.49 0.97
C ILE A 216 -12.22 -6.91 0.95
N GLY A 217 -13.12 -7.88 0.78
CA GLY A 217 -12.72 -9.25 0.46
C GLY A 217 -12.29 -9.33 -1.01
N ARG A 218 -11.16 -9.99 -1.28
CA ARG A 218 -10.63 -10.19 -2.65
C ARG A 218 -11.64 -10.73 -3.66
N PHE A 219 -12.70 -11.35 -3.19
CA PHE A 219 -13.72 -11.99 -4.02
C PHE A 219 -14.88 -11.05 -4.42
N HIS A 220 -15.04 -9.91 -3.77
CA HIS A 220 -16.09 -8.95 -4.11
C HIS A 220 -15.72 -7.99 -5.25
N VAL A 221 -14.48 -8.02 -5.65
CA VAL A 221 -13.91 -7.07 -6.61
C VAL A 221 -14.04 -7.52 -8.07
N MET A 222 -14.18 -8.83 -8.29
CA MET A 222 -14.15 -9.42 -9.63
C MET A 222 -15.40 -9.12 -10.48
N GLY A 223 -16.41 -8.47 -9.93
CA GLY A 223 -17.66 -8.15 -10.64
C GLY A 223 -17.94 -6.66 -10.84
N ASP A 224 -17.15 -5.75 -10.27
CA ASP A 224 -17.38 -4.32 -10.41
C ASP A 224 -16.76 -3.80 -11.70
N THR A 225 -17.58 -3.68 -12.74
CA THR A 225 -17.20 -3.14 -14.05
C THR A 225 -17.33 -1.62 -14.12
N ASN A 226 -17.79 -0.96 -13.05
CA ASN A 226 -17.94 0.48 -13.02
C ASN A 226 -16.57 1.19 -12.86
N PRO A 227 -16.03 1.88 -13.87
CA PRO A 227 -14.75 2.56 -13.81
C PRO A 227 -14.62 3.62 -12.69
N GLY A 228 -15.73 4.15 -12.22
CA GLY A 228 -15.80 5.08 -11.09
C GLY A 228 -16.07 4.40 -9.75
N GLY A 229 -16.34 3.11 -9.74
CA GLY A 229 -16.66 2.34 -8.55
C GLY A 229 -15.49 2.19 -7.59
N LEU A 230 -15.82 1.98 -6.31
CA LEU A 230 -14.82 1.81 -5.25
C LEU A 230 -13.90 0.61 -5.50
N PHE A 231 -14.46 -0.44 -6.07
CA PHE A 231 -13.81 -1.74 -6.22
C PHE A 231 -13.22 -1.97 -7.61
N HIS A 232 -13.44 -1.06 -8.55
CA HIS A 232 -12.94 -1.22 -9.89
C HIS A 232 -11.41 -1.30 -9.92
N GLY A 233 -10.89 -2.38 -10.46
CA GLY A 233 -9.46 -2.56 -10.69
C GLY A 233 -8.61 -2.85 -9.45
N LEU A 234 -9.19 -3.29 -8.33
CA LEU A 234 -8.41 -3.70 -7.17
C LEU A 234 -7.58 -4.98 -7.37
N SER A 235 -7.80 -5.70 -8.46
CA SER A 235 -7.12 -6.96 -8.73
C SER A 235 -6.07 -6.84 -9.83
N TYR A 236 -4.85 -7.27 -9.54
CA TYR A 236 -3.81 -7.50 -10.55
C TYR A 236 -4.18 -8.57 -11.59
N GLU A 237 -5.20 -9.37 -11.30
CA GLU A 237 -5.76 -10.36 -12.23
C GLU A 237 -6.45 -9.73 -13.43
N LEU A 238 -6.80 -8.42 -13.35
CA LEU A 238 -7.37 -7.66 -14.48
C LEU A 238 -6.35 -7.26 -15.53
N LYS A 239 -5.04 -7.38 -15.27
CA LYS A 239 -4.04 -7.23 -16.32
C LYS A 239 -4.21 -8.35 -17.34
N PRO A 240 -4.18 -8.02 -18.65
CA PRO A 240 -4.27 -9.05 -19.66
C PRO A 240 -3.16 -10.07 -19.45
N GLN A 241 -3.55 -11.34 -19.39
CA GLN A 241 -2.61 -12.44 -19.38
C GLN A 241 -1.86 -12.43 -20.71
N PRO A 242 -0.53 -12.58 -20.74
CA PRO A 242 0.15 -12.81 -22.01
C PRO A 242 -0.43 -14.10 -22.60
N MET A 243 -0.85 -14.05 -23.87
CA MET A 243 -1.17 -15.28 -24.58
C MET A 243 0.09 -16.14 -24.55
N MET A 244 -0.03 -17.37 -24.04
CA MET A 244 1.05 -18.33 -24.15
C MET A 244 1.17 -18.71 -25.61
N GLU A 245 2.28 -18.30 -26.24
CA GLU A 245 2.71 -18.84 -27.52
C GLU A 245 3.24 -20.27 -27.34
#